data_73c899347a15662639da53bc5efab7e3
#
_entry.id   73c899347a15662639da53bc5efab7e3
#
_cell.length_a   1.000
_cell.length_b   1.000
_cell.length_c   1.000
_cell.angle_alpha   90.00
_cell.angle_beta   90.00
_cell.angle_gamma   90.00
#
_symmetry.space_group_name_H-M   'P 1'
#
loop_
_entity.id
_entity.type
_entity.pdbx_description
1 polymer ?
#
loop_
_entity_poly.entity_id
_entity_poly.type
_entity_poly.pdbx_seq_one_letter_code
_entity_poly.pdbx_strand_id
1 'polypeptide(L)' 'MELVINGKPEELPDGINAAQLIDHLGLGGQRVAMEINREIVPRSDFQQRILQTGDRIE' A
#
# COMPACT_ATOMS: atom_id res chain seq x y z
N MET A 1 -4.99 10.33 4.87
CA MET A 1 -6.05 9.30 4.76
C MET A 1 -5.74 8.13 5.66
N GLU A 2 -6.76 7.46 6.12
CA GLU A 2 -6.57 6.28 6.94
C GLU A 2 -6.58 5.02 6.08
N LEU A 3 -5.56 4.19 6.27
CA LEU A 3 -5.47 2.85 5.68
C LEU A 3 -5.38 1.83 6.81
N VAL A 4 -5.72 0.58 6.51
CA VAL A 4 -5.52 -0.52 7.44
C VAL A 4 -4.37 -1.36 6.87
N ILE A 5 -3.24 -1.39 7.57
CA ILE A 5 -2.04 -2.08 7.09
C ILE A 5 -1.72 -3.23 8.05
N ASN A 6 -1.80 -4.44 7.54
CA ASN A 6 -1.59 -5.65 8.35
C ASN A 6 -2.43 -5.63 9.62
N GLY A 7 -3.69 -5.21 9.49
CA GLY A 7 -4.64 -5.17 10.59
C GLY A 7 -4.57 -3.95 11.49
N LYS A 8 -3.67 -3.00 11.21
CA LYS A 8 -3.53 -1.79 12.03
C LYS A 8 -3.92 -0.55 11.25
N PRO A 9 -4.73 0.35 11.84
CA PRO A 9 -5.00 1.63 11.21
C PRO A 9 -3.73 2.48 11.17
N GLU A 10 -3.48 3.08 10.01
CA GLU A 10 -2.33 3.96 9.81
C GLU A 10 -2.79 5.21 9.07
N GLU A 11 -2.27 6.36 9.48
CA GLU A 11 -2.56 7.62 8.81
C GLU A 11 -1.44 7.91 7.81
N LEU A 12 -1.81 8.08 6.54
CA LEU A 12 -0.86 8.29 5.48
C LEU A 12 -1.29 9.44 4.59
N PRO A 13 -0.36 10.05 3.84
CA PRO A 13 -0.72 11.15 2.95
C PRO A 13 -1.74 10.74 1.90
N ASP A 14 -2.63 11.65 1.55
CA ASP A 14 -3.61 11.42 0.49
C ASP A 14 -2.91 11.31 -0.86
N GLY A 15 -3.45 10.47 -1.73
CA GLY A 15 -3.00 10.40 -3.12
C GLY A 15 -1.74 9.59 -3.35
N ILE A 16 -1.21 8.91 -2.33
CA ILE A 16 -0.02 8.07 -2.54
C ILE A 16 -0.40 6.80 -3.29
N ASN A 17 0.55 6.25 -4.01
CA ASN A 17 0.40 4.97 -4.69
C ASN A 17 1.04 3.85 -3.86
N ALA A 18 0.87 2.61 -4.33
CA ALA A 18 1.40 1.45 -3.61
C ALA A 18 2.93 1.47 -3.50
N ALA A 19 3.63 1.95 -4.52
CA ALA A 19 5.08 2.06 -4.47
C ALA A 19 5.53 3.04 -3.39
N GLN A 20 4.84 4.17 -3.28
CA GLN A 20 5.14 5.16 -2.24
C GLN A 20 4.84 4.61 -0.85
N LEU A 21 3.80 3.80 -0.72
CA LEU A 21 3.52 3.14 0.55
C LEU A 21 4.67 2.22 0.97
N ILE A 22 5.20 1.43 0.05
CA ILE A 22 6.33 0.54 0.32
C ILE A 22 7.53 1.34 0.83
N ASP A 23 7.83 2.48 0.18
CA ASP A 23 8.91 3.36 0.63
C ASP A 23 8.62 3.93 2.02
N HIS A 24 7.38 4.31 2.26
CA HIS A 24 6.97 4.89 3.54
C HIS A 24 7.13 3.90 4.69
N LEU A 25 6.93 2.61 4.41
CA LEU A 25 7.10 1.54 5.40
C LEU A 25 8.55 1.11 5.56
N GLY A 26 9.48 1.70 4.81
CA GLY A 26 10.88 1.34 4.89
C GLY A 26 11.22 0.04 4.18
N LEU A 27 10.35 -0.41 3.29
CA LEU A 27 10.52 -1.69 2.59
C LEU A 27 11.01 -1.52 1.16
N GLY A 28 11.35 -0.29 0.76
CA GLY A 28 11.88 -0.05 -0.57
C GLY A 28 13.13 -0.88 -0.82
N GLY A 29 13.22 -1.47 -2.00
CA GLY A 29 14.33 -2.33 -2.36
C GLY A 29 14.18 -3.77 -1.93
N GLN A 30 13.17 -4.10 -1.14
CA GLN A 30 12.89 -5.47 -0.74
C GLN A 30 11.83 -6.09 -1.65
N ARG A 31 11.88 -7.41 -1.78
CA ARG A 31 10.82 -8.14 -2.47
C ARG A 31 9.65 -8.31 -1.52
N VAL A 32 8.55 -7.66 -1.82
CA VAL A 32 7.35 -7.78 -1.01
C VAL A 32 6.16 -8.10 -1.91
N ALA A 33 5.26 -8.90 -1.40
CA ALA A 33 3.96 -9.13 -2.02
C ALA A 33 2.96 -8.21 -1.33
N MET A 34 1.99 -7.72 -2.09
CA MET A 34 0.97 -6.83 -1.55
C MET A 34 -0.41 -7.29 -1.98
N GLU A 35 -1.34 -7.30 -1.03
CA GLU A 35 -2.76 -7.43 -1.29
C GLU A 35 -3.45 -6.13 -0.90
N ILE A 36 -4.36 -5.70 -1.73
CA ILE A 36 -5.22 -4.54 -1.42
C ILE A 36 -6.66 -5.03 -1.52
N ASN A 37 -7.38 -4.98 -0.41
CA ASN A 37 -8.77 -5.46 -0.33
C ASN A 37 -8.89 -6.90 -0.84
N ARG A 38 -7.93 -7.75 -0.41
CA ARG A 38 -7.86 -9.20 -0.73
C ARG A 38 -7.52 -9.50 -2.19
N GLU A 39 -7.10 -8.52 -2.95
CA GLU A 39 -6.64 -8.74 -4.32
C GLU A 39 -5.14 -8.55 -4.39
N ILE A 40 -4.44 -9.51 -5.00
CA ILE A 40 -3.01 -9.41 -5.18
C ILE A 40 -2.72 -8.30 -6.19
N VAL A 41 -1.81 -7.40 -5.82
CA VAL A 41 -1.36 -6.33 -6.71
C VAL A 41 0.03 -6.69 -7.20
N PRO A 42 0.21 -6.94 -8.50
CA PRO A 42 1.54 -7.21 -9.05
C PRO A 42 2.47 -6.03 -8.81
N ARG A 43 3.74 -6.33 -8.59
CA ARG A 43 4.74 -5.29 -8.36
C ARG A 43 4.80 -4.28 -9.50
N SER A 44 4.59 -4.74 -10.73
CA SER A 44 4.59 -3.86 -11.90
C SER A 44 3.46 -2.83 -11.87
N ASP A 45 2.44 -3.04 -11.04
CA ASP A 45 1.31 -2.12 -10.94
C ASP A 45 1.43 -1.16 -9.75
N PHE A 46 2.45 -1.30 -8.91
CA PHE A 46 2.56 -0.51 -7.68
C PHE A 46 2.55 0.99 -7.95
N GLN A 47 3.22 1.45 -9.00
CA GLN A 47 3.30 2.88 -9.29
C GLN A 47 1.98 3.44 -9.82
N GLN A 48 1.13 2.60 -10.36
CA GLN A 48 -0.14 3.01 -10.96
C GLN A 48 -1.32 2.81 -10.02
N ARG A 49 -1.13 2.05 -8.93
CA ARG A 49 -2.21 1.79 -8.00
C ARG A 49 -2.27 2.89 -6.95
N ILE A 50 -3.21 3.80 -7.13
CA ILE A 50 -3.47 4.88 -6.16
C ILE A 50 -4.28 4.31 -5.01
N LEU A 51 -3.83 4.57 -3.78
CA LEU A 51 -4.52 4.09 -2.59
C LEU A 51 -5.66 5.02 -2.21
N GLN A 52 -6.70 4.45 -1.62
CA GLN A 52 -7.89 5.18 -1.22
C GLN A 52 -8.17 4.96 0.25
N THR A 53 -8.81 5.93 0.87
CA THR A 53 -9.19 5.85 2.29
C THR A 53 -9.95 4.55 2.55
N GLY A 54 -9.55 3.85 3.59
CA GLY A 54 -10.20 2.61 3.99
C GLY A 54 -9.65 1.36 3.32
N ASP A 55 -8.71 1.49 2.36
CA ASP A 55 -8.09 0.31 1.76
C ASP A 55 -7.41 -0.54 2.83
N ARG A 56 -7.52 -1.86 2.70
CA ARG A 56 -6.89 -2.83 3.58
C ARG A 56 -5.70 -3.44 2.84
N ILE A 57 -4.52 -3.18 3.38
CA ILE A 57 -3.25 -3.58 2.77
C ILE A 57 -2.65 -4.71 3.59
N GLU A 58 -2.20 -5.75 2.91
CA GLU A 58 -1.51 -6.86 3.58
C GLU A 58 -0.29 -7.33 2.82
#